data_0ced4f6feb9bc4619031c48be08dfed6
#
_entry.id   0ced4f6feb9bc4619031c48be08dfed6
#
_cell.length_a   1.000
_cell.length_b   1.000
_cell.length_c   1.000
_cell.angle_alpha   90.00
_cell.angle_beta   90.00
_cell.angle_gamma   90.00
#
_symmetry.space_group_name_H-M   'P 1'
#
loop_
_entity.id
_entity.type
_entity.pdbx_description
1 polymer ?
#
loop_
_entity_poly.entity_id
_entity_poly.type
_entity_poly.pdbx_seq_one_letter_code
_entity_poly.pdbx_strand_id
1 'polypeptide(L)'
;LSLFGAIAPVHADPCEAPLPSQPGVRFSGVVRYVGDGDGLCVGKTADPEEWIEVRLADFNAAELHQPGGTAAKTALERIALHHEVICTTERGRSGRVISYDRVIARCQIGTDSIGDLLRHAGVTEGGN
;
A
#
# COMPACT_ATOMS: atom_id res chain seq x y z
N LEU A 1 -27.50 -8.83 21.18
CA LEU A 1 -27.26 -8.24 21.03
C LEU A 1 -26.09 -7.89 20.37
N SER A 2 -25.30 -7.67 20.48
CA SER A 2 -24.16 -7.35 19.98
C SER A 2 -23.82 -7.82 18.67
N LEU A 3 -24.64 -8.43 18.09
CA LEU A 3 -24.39 -8.96 16.88
C LEU A 3 -24.04 -7.99 15.88
N PHE A 4 -24.44 -6.80 16.08
CA PHE A 4 -24.26 -5.84 15.07
C PHE A 4 -22.85 -5.48 14.88
N GLY A 5 -22.12 -5.50 15.91
CA GLY A 5 -20.76 -5.11 15.80
C GLY A 5 -19.94 -6.04 15.02
N ALA A 6 -20.50 -7.16 14.74
CA ALA A 6 -19.73 -8.15 14.05
C ALA A 6 -19.60 -7.90 12.58
N ILE A 7 -20.26 -6.87 12.09
CA ILE A 7 -20.20 -6.63 10.67
C ILE A 7 -19.10 -5.67 10.38
N ALA A 8 -17.89 -6.09 10.55
CA ALA A 8 -16.75 -5.30 10.14
C ALA A 8 -16.54 -5.45 8.64
N PRO A 9 -16.06 -4.43 7.97
CA PRO A 9 -15.76 -4.54 6.56
C PRO A 9 -14.70 -5.62 6.35
N VAL A 10 -14.97 -6.54 5.44
CA VAL A 10 -14.11 -7.65 5.20
C VAL A 10 -12.79 -7.24 4.65
N HIS A 11 -12.75 -6.07 4.01
CA HIS A 11 -11.55 -5.63 3.30
C HIS A 11 -10.82 -4.51 4.00
N ALA A 12 -11.18 -4.22 5.23
CA ALA A 12 -10.52 -3.13 5.94
C ALA A 12 -9.09 -3.54 6.25
N ASP A 13 -8.14 -2.78 5.75
CA ASP A 13 -6.76 -2.97 6.12
C ASP A 13 -6.57 -2.48 7.55
N PRO A 14 -5.58 -3.01 8.27
CA PRO A 14 -5.41 -2.66 9.67
C PRO A 14 -4.78 -1.31 9.94
N CYS A 15 -4.32 -0.61 8.91
CA CYS A 15 -3.57 0.64 9.10
C CYS A 15 -4.51 1.79 9.44
N GLU A 16 -4.27 2.43 10.59
CA GLU A 16 -5.18 3.46 11.10
C GLU A 16 -4.51 4.79 11.41
N ALA A 17 -3.27 4.99 11.02
CA ALA A 17 -2.61 6.27 11.26
C ALA A 17 -3.22 7.37 10.40
N PRO A 18 -3.20 8.62 10.89
CA PRO A 18 -3.60 9.74 10.05
C PRO A 18 -2.73 9.78 8.80
N LEU A 19 -3.33 10.16 7.68
CA LEU A 19 -2.64 10.18 6.40
C LEU A 19 -2.06 11.56 6.12
N PRO A 20 -0.81 11.63 5.61
CA PRO A 20 -0.31 12.90 5.11
C PRO A 20 -1.19 13.37 3.96
N SER A 21 -1.50 14.67 3.92
CA SER A 21 -2.43 15.19 2.91
C SER A 21 -1.78 16.07 1.87
N GLN A 22 -0.48 16.33 1.99
CA GLN A 22 0.22 17.17 1.04
C GLN A 22 1.16 16.32 0.18
N PRO A 23 1.42 16.72 -1.07
CA PRO A 23 2.42 16.02 -1.88
C PRO A 23 3.81 16.33 -1.37
N GLY A 24 4.75 15.41 -1.61
CA GLY A 24 6.14 15.61 -1.22
C GLY A 24 6.44 15.34 0.23
N VAL A 25 5.50 14.81 0.99
CA VAL A 25 5.75 14.45 2.38
C VAL A 25 6.48 13.12 2.42
N ARG A 26 7.57 13.08 3.17
CA ARG A 26 8.42 11.89 3.27
C ARG A 26 8.18 11.22 4.61
N PHE A 27 8.00 9.91 4.57
CA PHE A 27 7.87 9.12 5.79
C PHE A 27 8.53 7.77 5.58
N SER A 28 8.91 7.14 6.67
CA SER A 28 9.61 5.86 6.61
C SER A 28 9.08 4.91 7.68
N GLY A 29 9.35 3.65 7.49
CA GLY A 29 8.98 2.62 8.43
C GLY A 29 9.16 1.26 7.81
N VAL A 30 8.63 0.25 8.46
CA VAL A 30 8.66 -1.13 7.98
C VAL A 30 7.32 -1.42 7.32
N VAL A 31 7.34 -2.16 6.22
CA VAL A 31 6.10 -2.64 5.61
C VAL A 31 5.52 -3.70 6.53
N ARG A 32 4.39 -3.38 7.16
CA ARG A 32 3.77 -4.21 8.19
C ARG A 32 2.67 -5.11 7.65
N TYR A 33 2.10 -4.75 6.53
CA TYR A 33 0.95 -5.46 5.97
C TYR A 33 0.85 -5.17 4.48
N VAL A 34 0.40 -6.15 3.70
CA VAL A 34 0.15 -5.98 2.28
C VAL A 34 -1.31 -6.35 2.04
N GLY A 35 -2.08 -5.41 1.52
CA GLY A 35 -3.50 -5.60 1.27
C GLY A 35 -3.81 -6.17 -0.10
N ASP A 36 -3.10 -5.69 -1.11
CA ASP A 36 -3.23 -6.17 -2.49
C ASP A 36 -1.91 -5.86 -3.21
N GLY A 37 -1.91 -5.98 -4.53
CA GLY A 37 -0.66 -5.85 -5.29
C GLY A 37 -0.08 -4.44 -5.34
N ASP A 38 -0.80 -3.43 -4.91
CA ASP A 38 -0.31 -2.06 -4.89
C ASP A 38 -0.69 -1.31 -3.61
N GLY A 39 -1.10 -2.04 -2.57
CA GLY A 39 -1.48 -1.44 -1.30
C GLY A 39 -0.78 -2.07 -0.12
N LEU A 40 -0.27 -1.26 0.79
CA LEU A 40 0.47 -1.75 1.95
C LEU A 40 0.38 -0.76 3.10
N CYS A 41 0.75 -1.23 4.29
CA CYS A 41 0.82 -0.39 5.48
C CYS A 41 2.27 -0.21 5.91
N VAL A 42 2.65 1.03 6.22
CA VAL A 42 4.02 1.37 6.64
C VAL A 42 3.98 1.93 8.04
N GLY A 43 4.75 1.36 8.94
CA GLY A 43 4.79 1.85 10.32
C GLY A 43 6.09 1.56 11.03
N LYS A 44 6.41 2.41 11.99
CA LYS A 44 7.64 2.28 12.77
C LYS A 44 7.50 1.33 13.93
N THR A 45 6.29 1.04 14.37
CA THR A 45 6.03 0.19 15.51
C THR A 45 5.08 -0.94 15.13
N ALA A 46 4.84 -1.86 16.04
CA ALA A 46 3.91 -2.95 15.83
C ALA A 46 2.45 -2.55 16.04
N ASP A 47 2.18 -1.29 16.37
CA ASP A 47 0.84 -0.81 16.63
C ASP A 47 0.18 -0.35 15.32
N PRO A 48 -0.90 -1.02 14.88
CA PRO A 48 -1.57 -0.65 13.62
C PRO A 48 -2.11 0.78 13.61
N GLU A 49 -2.36 1.38 14.78
CA GLU A 49 -2.80 2.76 14.81
C GLU A 49 -1.72 3.72 14.34
N GLU A 50 -0.48 3.24 14.24
CA GLU A 50 0.63 4.05 13.78
C GLU A 50 1.06 3.68 12.36
N TRP A 51 0.32 2.83 11.67
CA TRP A 51 0.65 2.43 10.31
C TRP A 51 -0.09 3.30 9.30
N ILE A 52 0.63 3.82 8.32
CA ILE A 52 0.07 4.63 7.24
C ILE A 52 -0.33 3.70 6.09
N GLU A 53 -1.58 3.83 5.65
CA GLU A 53 -2.04 3.04 4.52
C GLU A 53 -1.65 3.70 3.21
N VAL A 54 -0.92 2.97 2.36
CA VAL A 54 -0.32 3.49 1.14
C VAL A 54 -0.87 2.77 -0.08
N ARG A 55 -1.21 3.56 -1.09
CA ARG A 55 -1.43 3.09 -2.46
C ARG A 55 -0.17 3.45 -3.25
N LEU A 56 0.53 2.46 -3.78
CA LEU A 56 1.76 2.74 -4.53
C LEU A 56 1.47 3.65 -5.71
N ALA A 57 2.27 4.69 -5.85
CA ALA A 57 2.08 5.69 -6.90
C ALA A 57 2.54 5.19 -8.26
N ASP A 58 3.51 4.29 -8.28
CA ASP A 58 4.20 3.90 -9.50
C ASP A 58 3.91 2.48 -9.96
N PHE A 59 2.86 1.85 -9.45
CA PHE A 59 2.47 0.54 -9.91
C PHE A 59 0.96 0.35 -9.73
N ASN A 60 0.28 -0.12 -10.78
CA ASN A 60 -1.14 -0.33 -10.77
C ASN A 60 -1.42 -1.82 -10.91
N ALA A 61 -1.69 -2.50 -9.80
CA ALA A 61 -1.88 -3.94 -9.79
C ALA A 61 -3.33 -4.31 -10.10
N ALA A 62 -3.54 -5.54 -10.56
CA ALA A 62 -4.88 -6.08 -10.69
C ALA A 62 -5.51 -6.20 -9.31
N GLU A 63 -6.83 -5.99 -9.24
CA GLU A 63 -7.58 -6.13 -8.00
C GLU A 63 -7.55 -7.60 -7.54
N LEU A 64 -7.70 -7.83 -6.25
CA LEU A 64 -7.56 -9.18 -5.71
C LEU A 64 -8.48 -10.20 -6.37
N HIS A 65 -9.70 -9.76 -6.70
CA HIS A 65 -10.69 -10.67 -7.31
C HIS A 65 -10.54 -10.81 -8.82
N GLN A 66 -9.59 -10.09 -9.42
CA GLN A 66 -9.36 -10.16 -10.85
C GLN A 66 -8.23 -11.12 -11.18
N PRO A 67 -8.14 -11.62 -12.40
CA PRO A 67 -6.99 -12.45 -12.80
C PRO A 67 -5.68 -11.73 -12.54
N GLY A 68 -4.75 -12.41 -11.90
CA GLY A 68 -3.47 -11.84 -11.55
C GLY A 68 -3.42 -11.10 -10.23
N GLY A 69 -4.56 -10.84 -9.59
CA GLY A 69 -4.59 -10.07 -8.35
C GLY A 69 -3.88 -10.76 -7.19
N THR A 70 -4.15 -12.03 -7.00
CA THR A 70 -3.51 -12.80 -5.94
C THR A 70 -2.00 -12.92 -6.19
N ALA A 71 -1.61 -13.14 -7.44
CA ALA A 71 -0.19 -13.23 -7.78
C ALA A 71 0.53 -11.91 -7.53
N ALA A 72 -0.11 -10.80 -7.82
CA ALA A 72 0.47 -9.48 -7.57
C ALA A 72 0.65 -9.23 -6.07
N LYS A 73 -0.34 -9.59 -5.26
CA LYS A 73 -0.24 -9.47 -3.82
C LYS A 73 0.91 -10.33 -3.28
N THR A 74 1.01 -11.57 -3.73
CA THR A 74 2.07 -12.46 -3.30
C THR A 74 3.44 -11.90 -3.66
N ALA A 75 3.57 -11.33 -4.85
CA ALA A 75 4.83 -10.72 -5.28
C ALA A 75 5.19 -9.54 -4.38
N LEU A 76 4.23 -8.69 -4.07
CA LEU A 76 4.50 -7.54 -3.21
C LEU A 76 4.87 -7.99 -1.80
N GLU A 77 4.23 -9.04 -1.29
CA GLU A 77 4.61 -9.60 0.00
C GLU A 77 6.06 -10.07 0.01
N ARG A 78 6.46 -10.78 -1.03
CA ARG A 78 7.85 -11.27 -1.12
C ARG A 78 8.86 -10.15 -1.22
N ILE A 79 8.52 -9.10 -1.94
CA ILE A 79 9.45 -8.00 -2.19
C ILE A 79 9.55 -7.07 -0.98
N ALA A 80 8.43 -6.76 -0.36
CA ALA A 80 8.36 -5.62 0.52
C ALA A 80 8.03 -5.92 1.98
N LEU A 81 7.29 -7.01 2.25
CA LEU A 81 6.82 -7.25 3.62
C LEU A 81 7.99 -7.39 4.58
N HIS A 82 7.93 -6.65 5.68
CA HIS A 82 8.94 -6.61 6.74
C HIS A 82 10.22 -5.87 6.34
N HIS A 83 10.28 -5.26 5.16
CA HIS A 83 11.41 -4.43 4.78
C HIS A 83 11.18 -2.98 5.20
N GLU A 84 12.28 -2.29 5.49
CA GLU A 84 12.21 -0.85 5.72
C GLU A 84 12.07 -0.13 4.40
N VAL A 85 11.23 0.88 4.38
CA VAL A 85 10.96 1.67 3.17
C VAL A 85 10.97 3.15 3.49
N ILE A 86 11.25 3.94 2.48
CA ILE A 86 11.07 5.39 2.53
C ILE A 86 10.06 5.72 1.45
N CYS A 87 9.00 6.40 1.86
CA CYS A 87 7.90 6.76 0.97
C CYS A 87 7.80 8.27 0.84
N THR A 88 7.41 8.74 -0.34
CA THR A 88 7.16 10.17 -0.59
C THR A 88 5.80 10.29 -1.24
N THR A 89 4.94 11.13 -0.66
CA THR A 89 3.57 11.30 -1.17
C THR A 89 3.58 11.98 -2.52
N GLU A 90 2.64 11.60 -3.37
CA GLU A 90 2.47 12.16 -4.71
C GLU A 90 1.00 12.37 -5.00
N ARG A 91 0.71 13.24 -5.96
CA ARG A 91 -0.65 13.36 -6.48
C ARG A 91 -0.90 12.22 -7.46
N GLY A 92 -2.07 11.62 -7.35
CA GLY A 92 -2.51 10.62 -8.31
C GLY A 92 -3.10 11.25 -9.56
N ARG A 93 -3.73 10.43 -10.40
CA ARG A 93 -4.33 10.91 -11.64
C ARG A 93 -5.40 11.95 -11.44
N SER A 94 -6.13 11.86 -10.32
CA SER A 94 -7.17 12.82 -10.02
C SER A 94 -6.64 14.13 -9.48
N GLY A 95 -5.34 14.23 -9.28
CA GLY A 95 -4.72 15.39 -8.64
C GLY A 95 -4.73 15.32 -7.12
N ARG A 96 -5.28 14.26 -6.55
CA ARG A 96 -5.37 14.11 -5.10
C ARG A 96 -4.19 13.30 -4.57
N VAL A 97 -3.82 13.60 -3.34
CA VAL A 97 -2.80 12.83 -2.62
C VAL A 97 -3.44 11.64 -1.90
N ILE A 98 -4.69 11.81 -1.48
CA ILE A 98 -5.44 10.74 -0.81
C ILE A 98 -6.52 10.24 -1.75
N SER A 99 -6.54 8.91 -1.96
CA SER A 99 -7.53 8.24 -2.77
C SER A 99 -8.26 7.25 -1.88
N TYR A 100 -9.54 7.49 -1.65
CA TYR A 100 -10.34 6.75 -0.68
C TYR A 100 -9.69 6.91 0.70
N ASP A 101 -9.18 5.85 1.27
CA ASP A 101 -8.60 5.89 2.60
C ASP A 101 -7.10 5.58 2.58
N ARG A 102 -6.42 5.80 1.45
CA ARG A 102 -4.99 5.52 1.31
C ARG A 102 -4.27 6.76 0.79
N VAL A 103 -3.04 6.97 1.24
CA VAL A 103 -2.20 8.02 0.66
C VAL A 103 -1.46 7.45 -0.53
N ILE A 104 -1.39 8.22 -1.60
CA ILE A 104 -0.65 7.83 -2.80
C ILE A 104 0.81 8.20 -2.57
N ALA A 105 1.69 7.22 -2.64
CA ALA A 105 3.12 7.46 -2.37
C ALA A 105 3.99 6.51 -3.17
N ARG A 106 5.16 7.00 -3.51
CA ARG A 106 6.21 6.20 -4.12
C ARG A 106 7.13 5.74 -3.00
N CYS A 107 7.30 4.43 -2.86
CA CYS A 107 8.08 3.86 -1.79
C CYS A 107 9.32 3.15 -2.34
N GLN A 108 10.43 3.29 -1.63
CA GLN A 108 11.69 2.70 -2.05
C GLN A 108 12.25 1.77 -0.99
N ILE A 109 12.85 0.68 -1.44
CA ILE A 109 13.67 -0.18 -0.62
C ILE A 109 15.11 0.09 -1.09
N GLY A 110 15.92 0.69 -0.22
CA GLY A 110 17.22 1.17 -0.68
C GLY A 110 17.03 2.22 -1.76
N THR A 111 17.61 1.99 -2.93
CA THR A 111 17.52 2.93 -4.05
C THR A 111 16.49 2.52 -5.08
N ASP A 112 15.82 1.38 -4.89
CA ASP A 112 14.89 0.86 -5.89
C ASP A 112 13.45 1.15 -5.49
N SER A 113 12.65 1.66 -6.42
CA SER A 113 11.23 1.82 -6.13
C SER A 113 10.56 0.45 -6.12
N ILE A 114 9.55 0.31 -5.26
CA ILE A 114 8.82 -0.95 -5.18
C ILE A 114 8.14 -1.25 -6.51
N GLY A 115 7.63 -0.23 -7.21
CA GLY A 115 7.03 -0.43 -8.52
C GLY A 115 8.01 -1.06 -9.51
N ASP A 116 9.26 -0.58 -9.52
CA ASP A 116 10.28 -1.16 -10.39
C ASP A 116 10.62 -2.59 -9.99
N LEU A 117 10.69 -2.84 -8.68
CA LEU A 117 10.96 -4.20 -8.21
C LEU A 117 9.86 -5.17 -8.64
N LEU A 118 8.60 -4.73 -8.60
CA LEU A 118 7.49 -5.54 -9.07
C LEU A 118 7.61 -5.84 -10.57
N ARG A 119 7.96 -4.83 -11.37
CA ARG A 119 8.14 -5.03 -12.82
C ARG A 119 9.27 -5.99 -13.11
N HIS A 120 10.39 -5.87 -12.39
CA HIS A 120 11.51 -6.78 -12.55
C HIS A 120 11.15 -8.21 -12.14
N ALA A 121 10.22 -8.36 -11.21
CA ALA A 121 9.73 -9.67 -10.80
C ALA A 121 8.73 -10.26 -11.78
N GLY A 122 8.42 -9.53 -12.86
CA GLY A 122 7.53 -10.03 -13.89
C GLY A 122 6.05 -9.83 -13.60
N VAL A 123 5.71 -8.97 -12.63
CA VAL A 123 4.30 -8.71 -12.32
C VAL A 123 3.75 -7.78 -13.39
N THR A 124 2.66 -8.19 -14.03
CA THR A 124 1.98 -7.39 -15.03
C THR A 124 1.06 -6.41 -14.34
N GLU A 125 1.06 -5.15 -14.79
CA GLU A 125 0.15 -4.17 -14.23
C GLU A 125 -1.27 -4.49 -14.64
N GLY A 126 -2.21 -4.13 -13.76
CA GLY A 126 -3.62 -4.33 -14.03
C GLY A 126 -4.14 -3.32 -15.01
N GLY A 127 -5.33 -3.48 -15.45
CA GLY A 127 -5.88 -2.65 -16.49
C GLY A 127 -6.75 -1.52 -16.00
N ASN A 128 -6.52 -1.03 -14.82
CA ASN A 128 -7.40 0.07 -14.39
C ASN A 128 -6.89 1.39 -14.89
#